data_ca5f9cfd5f4ba871cc047a446af959b5
#
_entry.id   ca5f9cfd5f4ba871cc047a446af959b5
#
_cell.length_a   1.000
_cell.length_b   1.000
_cell.length_c   1.000
_cell.angle_alpha   90.00
_cell.angle_beta   90.00
_cell.angle_gamma   90.00
#
_symmetry.space_group_name_H-M   'P 1'
#
loop_
_entity.id
_entity.type
_entity.pdbx_description
1 polymer ?
#
loop_
_entity_poly.entity_id
_entity_poly.type
_entity_poly.pdbx_seq_one_letter_code
_entity_poly.pdbx_strand_id
1 'polypeptide(L)'
;MKSKLWIVICALIVVLAACSQDANHSSNNKDTEKSDKKYHRIVSLIPSNTEILYRLGIGEDIVGVSTVDDYPKDVKKGKKQFDAMNLNKEELIKAKPDLILAHESQKNSAGKVLKSLKDKGVKVVYVKDAQSIDETYDTFKSIGKLTDREKQAKELVDETKHNVEKIINSVPKHHKKQEVFMEVSSKPDIYTAGKDTFFNDMLEKLDAKNSFDDVKGWKSVSKESIIKRNPDILISTEGKSKSDYIEMIKKRGGFDKINAVKNTRIETVDGDEISRPGPRIDEGLKDLRDDIYKK
;
A
#
# COMPACT_ATOMS: atom_id res chain seq x y z
N MET A 1 -78.48 42.78 24.12
CA MET A 1 -77.19 43.20 23.47
C MET A 1 -76.04 42.41 24.08
N LYS A 2 -75.97 41.08 24.02
CA LYS A 2 -74.81 40.27 24.50
C LYS A 2 -74.73 38.95 23.75
N SER A 3 -74.87 38.94 22.41
CA SER A 3 -74.80 37.67 21.66
C SER A 3 -74.06 37.78 20.29
N LYS A 4 -73.30 38.87 20.06
CA LYS A 4 -72.57 39.05 18.76
C LYS A 4 -71.03 39.03 18.92
N LEU A 5 -70.47 38.74 20.12
CA LEU A 5 -69.04 38.79 20.39
C LEU A 5 -68.43 37.38 20.41
N TRP A 6 -69.18 36.31 20.36
CA TRP A 6 -68.67 34.92 20.48
C TRP A 6 -68.52 34.21 19.11
N ILE A 7 -68.98 34.82 18.04
CA ILE A 7 -68.88 34.19 16.68
C ILE A 7 -67.58 34.55 15.96
N VAL A 8 -66.87 35.60 16.41
CA VAL A 8 -65.63 36.03 15.75
C VAL A 8 -64.41 35.29 16.31
N ILE A 9 -64.46 34.68 17.49
CA ILE A 9 -63.33 33.97 18.09
C ILE A 9 -63.25 32.50 17.64
N CYS A 10 -64.37 31.92 17.16
CA CYS A 10 -64.33 30.55 16.63
C CYS A 10 -63.89 30.43 15.16
N ALA A 11 -63.80 31.55 14.41
CA ALA A 11 -63.37 31.54 13.00
C ALA A 11 -61.85 31.63 12.82
N LEU A 12 -61.05 31.93 13.88
CA LEU A 12 -59.60 32.06 13.79
C LEU A 12 -58.82 30.80 14.23
N ILE A 13 -59.52 29.72 14.68
CA ILE A 13 -58.88 28.47 15.14
C ILE A 13 -58.93 27.38 14.05
N VAL A 14 -59.61 27.57 12.95
CA VAL A 14 -59.77 26.56 11.88
C VAL A 14 -58.74 26.67 10.73
N VAL A 15 -57.86 27.68 10.76
CA VAL A 15 -56.87 27.88 9.66
C VAL A 15 -55.48 27.31 10.01
N LEU A 16 -55.29 26.71 11.18
CA LEU A 16 -53.96 26.12 11.58
C LEU A 16 -53.95 24.58 11.62
N ALA A 17 -54.94 23.89 11.08
CA ALA A 17 -55.00 22.43 11.08
C ALA A 17 -55.05 21.79 9.68
N ALA A 18 -54.53 22.44 8.63
CA ALA A 18 -54.53 21.92 7.27
C ALA A 18 -53.17 22.04 6.59
N CYS A 19 -52.14 21.50 7.24
CA CYS A 19 -50.83 21.22 6.61
C CYS A 19 -50.16 20.06 7.34
N SER A 20 -50.77 18.88 7.31
CA SER A 20 -50.07 17.63 7.60
C SER A 20 -50.81 16.48 6.89
N GLN A 21 -50.58 16.40 5.58
CA GLN A 21 -50.78 15.11 4.88
C GLN A 21 -50.02 15.20 3.53
N ASP A 22 -49.17 14.18 3.36
CA ASP A 22 -48.60 13.70 2.11
C ASP A 22 -47.50 14.50 1.44
N ALA A 23 -46.27 14.13 1.79
CA ALA A 23 -45.28 13.81 0.76
C ALA A 23 -44.23 12.87 1.35
N ASN A 24 -44.48 11.59 1.20
CA ASN A 24 -43.45 10.57 1.18
C ASN A 24 -42.54 10.88 -0.02
N HIS A 25 -41.59 11.77 0.19
CA HIS A 25 -40.43 11.91 -0.68
C HIS A 25 -39.24 11.40 0.10
N SER A 26 -38.94 10.14 -0.16
CA SER A 26 -37.67 9.53 0.18
C SER A 26 -36.55 10.31 -0.52
N SER A 27 -36.21 11.48 0.03
CA SER A 27 -34.93 12.12 -0.28
C SER A 27 -33.87 11.36 0.48
N ASN A 28 -33.22 10.45 -0.21
CA ASN A 28 -31.86 10.02 0.11
C ASN A 28 -30.97 11.26 0.21
N ASN A 29 -31.03 11.95 1.33
CA ASN A 29 -29.96 12.81 1.77
C ASN A 29 -28.80 11.86 2.10
N LYS A 30 -27.96 11.56 1.10
CA LYS A 30 -26.56 11.36 1.35
C LYS A 30 -26.10 12.67 1.99
N ASP A 31 -26.07 12.69 3.32
CA ASP A 31 -25.23 13.61 4.06
C ASP A 31 -23.80 13.30 3.61
N THR A 32 -23.38 13.98 2.53
CA THR A 32 -21.98 14.22 2.28
C THR A 32 -21.53 15.09 3.44
N GLU A 33 -21.06 14.45 4.52
CA GLU A 33 -20.17 15.10 5.47
C GLU A 33 -19.10 15.80 4.62
N LYS A 34 -19.22 17.11 4.47
CA LYS A 34 -18.14 17.97 4.04
C LYS A 34 -17.13 17.94 5.18
N SER A 35 -16.35 16.86 5.26
CA SER A 35 -15.17 16.81 6.09
C SER A 35 -14.25 17.91 5.56
N ASP A 36 -14.03 18.94 6.37
CA ASP A 36 -13.00 19.94 6.08
C ASP A 36 -11.68 19.18 5.97
N LYS A 37 -11.27 18.93 4.73
CA LYS A 37 -10.03 18.21 4.45
C LYS A 37 -8.89 19.10 4.90
N LYS A 38 -7.98 18.56 5.69
CA LYS A 38 -6.81 19.27 6.21
C LYS A 38 -5.82 19.68 5.13
N TYR A 39 -5.72 18.86 4.08
CA TYR A 39 -4.83 19.08 2.94
C TYR A 39 -5.58 18.88 1.64
N HIS A 40 -5.34 19.76 0.65
CA HIS A 40 -6.03 19.79 -0.63
C HIS A 40 -5.09 19.64 -1.84
N ARG A 41 -3.79 19.68 -1.59
CA ARG A 41 -2.76 19.62 -2.63
C ARG A 41 -1.59 18.76 -2.18
N ILE A 42 -1.79 17.43 -2.25
CA ILE A 42 -0.84 16.45 -1.75
C ILE A 42 0.10 16.04 -2.86
N VAL A 43 1.39 16.01 -2.58
CA VAL A 43 2.39 15.33 -3.41
C VAL A 43 2.84 14.08 -2.67
N SER A 44 2.69 12.93 -3.31
CA SER A 44 3.17 11.63 -2.81
C SER A 44 4.39 11.20 -3.62
N LEU A 45 5.50 10.92 -2.94
CA LEU A 45 6.79 10.63 -3.57
C LEU A 45 7.15 9.14 -3.53
N ILE A 46 6.22 8.27 -3.12
CA ILE A 46 6.41 6.82 -3.15
C ILE A 46 5.06 6.10 -3.34
N PRO A 47 5.00 5.02 -4.14
CA PRO A 47 3.76 4.32 -4.47
C PRO A 47 2.95 3.86 -3.26
N SER A 48 3.58 3.27 -2.23
CA SER A 48 2.85 2.80 -1.04
C SER A 48 2.05 3.90 -0.36
N ASN A 49 2.62 5.11 -0.21
CA ASN A 49 1.90 6.26 0.35
C ASN A 49 0.74 6.70 -0.54
N THR A 50 0.94 6.67 -1.86
CA THR A 50 -0.10 7.00 -2.85
C THR A 50 -1.28 6.03 -2.73
N GLU A 51 -1.02 4.74 -2.68
CA GLU A 51 -2.05 3.70 -2.53
C GLU A 51 -2.83 3.88 -1.21
N ILE A 52 -2.14 4.18 -0.11
CA ILE A 52 -2.78 4.48 1.18
C ILE A 52 -3.72 5.68 1.05
N LEU A 53 -3.26 6.80 0.46
CA LEU A 53 -4.09 7.99 0.27
C LEU A 53 -5.36 7.70 -0.55
N TYR A 54 -5.26 6.87 -1.60
CA TYR A 54 -6.41 6.43 -2.36
C TYR A 54 -7.38 5.60 -1.51
N ARG A 55 -6.89 4.67 -0.71
CA ARG A 55 -7.71 3.84 0.20
C ARG A 55 -8.35 4.66 1.33
N LEU A 56 -7.73 5.77 1.72
CA LEU A 56 -8.30 6.72 2.68
C LEU A 56 -9.33 7.69 2.04
N GLY A 57 -9.60 7.56 0.73
CA GLY A 57 -10.60 8.38 0.03
C GLY A 57 -10.17 9.81 -0.29
N ILE A 58 -8.86 10.08 -0.34
CA ILE A 58 -8.30 11.41 -0.64
C ILE A 58 -7.41 11.42 -1.89
N GLY A 59 -7.59 10.46 -2.79
CA GLY A 59 -6.87 10.36 -4.06
C GLY A 59 -7.04 11.57 -4.98
N GLU A 60 -8.19 12.25 -4.91
CA GLU A 60 -8.48 13.48 -5.70
C GLU A 60 -7.67 14.69 -5.22
N ASP A 61 -7.20 14.70 -3.98
CA ASP A 61 -6.37 15.78 -3.44
C ASP A 61 -4.88 15.61 -3.83
N ILE A 62 -4.52 14.48 -4.44
CA ILE A 62 -3.17 14.24 -4.93
C ILE A 62 -2.96 15.01 -6.23
N VAL A 63 -2.07 16.01 -6.20
CA VAL A 63 -1.70 16.82 -7.37
C VAL A 63 -0.40 16.36 -8.04
N GLY A 64 0.34 15.47 -7.38
CA GLY A 64 1.58 14.92 -7.90
C GLY A 64 1.95 13.59 -7.25
N VAL A 65 2.52 12.71 -8.06
CA VAL A 65 2.94 11.35 -7.71
C VAL A 65 4.37 11.09 -8.17
N SER A 66 4.98 9.99 -7.77
CA SER A 66 6.29 9.62 -8.32
C SER A 66 6.16 9.06 -9.74
N THR A 67 7.28 9.07 -10.48
CA THR A 67 7.34 8.47 -11.83
C THR A 67 7.10 6.96 -11.82
N VAL A 68 7.31 6.30 -10.67
CA VAL A 68 7.15 4.85 -10.50
C VAL A 68 5.79 4.44 -9.91
N ASP A 69 4.91 5.41 -9.64
CA ASP A 69 3.51 5.10 -9.28
C ASP A 69 2.79 4.45 -10.47
N ASP A 70 2.03 3.40 -10.23
CA ASP A 70 1.33 2.61 -11.26
C ASP A 70 -0.05 2.09 -10.78
N TYR A 71 -0.35 2.24 -9.50
CA TYR A 71 -1.62 1.82 -8.92
C TYR A 71 -2.29 2.97 -8.12
N PRO A 72 -3.63 3.16 -8.29
CA PRO A 72 -4.49 2.51 -9.26
C PRO A 72 -4.10 2.83 -10.72
N LYS A 73 -4.62 2.07 -11.69
CA LYS A 73 -4.22 2.16 -13.12
C LYS A 73 -4.14 3.58 -13.68
N ASP A 74 -5.03 4.46 -13.24
CA ASP A 74 -5.10 5.86 -13.71
C ASP A 74 -4.41 6.85 -12.75
N VAL A 75 -3.56 6.37 -11.84
CA VAL A 75 -2.93 7.17 -10.77
C VAL A 75 -2.21 8.42 -11.27
N LYS A 76 -1.60 8.36 -12.46
CA LYS A 76 -0.85 9.46 -13.09
C LYS A 76 -1.72 10.46 -13.85
N LYS A 77 -2.97 10.09 -14.16
CA LYS A 77 -3.86 10.92 -14.99
C LYS A 77 -4.15 12.26 -14.32
N GLY A 78 -3.83 13.35 -15.01
CA GLY A 78 -4.03 14.71 -14.51
C GLY A 78 -3.10 15.14 -13.37
N LYS A 79 -2.12 14.32 -12.98
CA LYS A 79 -1.17 14.60 -11.91
C LYS A 79 0.23 14.87 -12.44
N LYS A 80 0.98 15.72 -11.74
CA LYS A 80 2.41 15.89 -12.02
C LYS A 80 3.19 14.65 -11.60
N GLN A 81 4.21 14.31 -12.36
CA GLN A 81 5.09 13.18 -12.05
C GLN A 81 6.46 13.70 -11.63
N PHE A 82 6.97 13.16 -10.53
CA PHE A 82 8.26 13.55 -9.95
C PHE A 82 9.21 12.35 -9.92
N ASP A 83 10.43 12.55 -10.40
CA ASP A 83 11.50 11.60 -10.12
C ASP A 83 11.90 11.73 -8.65
N ALA A 84 11.45 10.79 -7.83
CA ALA A 84 11.64 10.81 -6.38
C ALA A 84 13.12 10.65 -5.95
N MET A 85 13.97 10.14 -6.85
CA MET A 85 15.43 10.03 -6.63
C MET A 85 16.16 11.31 -6.99
N ASN A 86 15.61 12.11 -7.92
CA ASN A 86 16.21 13.35 -8.41
C ASN A 86 15.16 14.47 -8.50
N LEU A 87 14.70 14.94 -7.34
CA LEU A 87 13.61 15.91 -7.23
C LEU A 87 13.98 17.28 -7.80
N ASN A 88 13.16 17.76 -8.74
CA ASN A 88 13.23 19.12 -9.24
C ASN A 88 12.44 20.08 -8.32
N LYS A 89 13.16 21.01 -7.68
CA LYS A 89 12.60 21.98 -6.73
C LYS A 89 11.57 22.91 -7.38
N GLU A 90 11.86 23.42 -8.58
CA GLU A 90 11.01 24.37 -9.30
C GLU A 90 9.69 23.73 -9.69
N GLU A 91 9.69 22.47 -10.10
CA GLU A 91 8.47 21.71 -10.44
C GLU A 91 7.62 21.44 -9.21
N LEU A 92 8.23 21.11 -8.06
CA LEU A 92 7.52 20.98 -6.79
C LEU A 92 6.87 22.30 -6.37
N ILE A 93 7.59 23.42 -6.48
CA ILE A 93 7.03 24.76 -6.19
C ILE A 93 5.84 25.06 -7.12
N LYS A 94 5.94 24.77 -8.42
CA LYS A 94 4.85 24.94 -9.39
C LYS A 94 3.62 24.08 -9.08
N ALA A 95 3.80 22.94 -8.44
CA ALA A 95 2.70 22.09 -8.01
C ALA A 95 1.92 22.68 -6.83
N LYS A 96 2.49 23.66 -6.10
CA LYS A 96 1.91 24.34 -4.94
C LYS A 96 1.34 23.34 -3.92
N PRO A 97 2.11 22.36 -3.44
CA PRO A 97 1.62 21.40 -2.45
C PRO A 97 1.44 22.08 -1.09
N ASP A 98 0.45 21.64 -0.33
CA ASP A 98 0.30 21.92 1.09
C ASP A 98 0.83 20.78 1.96
N LEU A 99 0.88 19.54 1.41
CA LEU A 99 1.49 18.37 2.01
C LEU A 99 2.38 17.65 1.02
N ILE A 100 3.57 17.23 1.46
CA ILE A 100 4.43 16.28 0.74
C ILE A 100 4.66 15.06 1.63
N LEU A 101 4.25 13.89 1.16
CA LEU A 101 4.61 12.60 1.74
C LEU A 101 5.85 12.06 1.03
N ALA A 102 6.97 12.11 1.71
CA ALA A 102 8.23 11.50 1.30
C ALA A 102 8.43 10.17 2.04
N HIS A 103 9.43 9.41 1.64
CA HIS A 103 9.83 8.20 2.33
C HIS A 103 11.11 8.43 3.14
N GLU A 104 11.30 7.67 4.19
CA GLU A 104 12.45 7.81 5.07
C GLU A 104 13.79 7.62 4.35
N SER A 105 13.85 6.70 3.38
CA SER A 105 15.03 6.49 2.52
C SER A 105 15.43 7.72 1.69
N GLN A 106 14.50 8.65 1.44
CA GLN A 106 14.74 9.87 0.67
C GLN A 106 15.35 11.02 1.47
N LYS A 107 15.54 10.84 2.80
CA LYS A 107 16.14 11.88 3.67
C LYS A 107 17.50 12.36 3.15
N ASN A 108 18.30 11.47 2.62
CA ASN A 108 19.65 11.80 2.14
C ASN A 108 19.63 12.34 0.70
N SER A 109 18.89 11.73 -0.23
CA SER A 109 18.86 12.11 -1.65
C SER A 109 18.07 13.39 -1.90
N ALA A 110 16.90 13.53 -1.29
CA ALA A 110 15.95 14.63 -1.51
C ALA A 110 15.89 15.65 -0.36
N GLY A 111 16.58 15.41 0.75
CA GLY A 111 16.43 16.17 1.99
C GLY A 111 16.65 17.68 1.85
N LYS A 112 17.62 18.13 1.04
CA LYS A 112 17.87 19.56 0.80
C LYS A 112 16.70 20.24 0.08
N VAL A 113 16.15 19.59 -0.96
CA VAL A 113 15.02 20.10 -1.72
C VAL A 113 13.78 20.17 -0.83
N LEU A 114 13.47 19.07 -0.14
CA LEU A 114 12.29 18.97 0.74
C LEU A 114 12.38 19.95 1.92
N LYS A 115 13.57 20.13 2.51
CA LYS A 115 13.78 21.17 3.54
C LYS A 115 13.46 22.55 3.00
N SER A 116 13.88 22.90 1.78
CA SER A 116 13.61 24.21 1.20
C SER A 116 12.12 24.49 0.99
N LEU A 117 11.29 23.47 0.76
CA LEU A 117 9.83 23.61 0.68
C LEU A 117 9.22 23.74 2.07
N LYS A 118 9.72 22.98 3.05
CA LYS A 118 9.31 23.11 4.45
C LYS A 118 9.57 24.52 4.97
N ASP A 119 10.72 25.12 4.65
CA ASP A 119 11.08 26.51 5.04
C ASP A 119 10.14 27.56 4.38
N LYS A 120 9.40 27.17 3.32
CA LYS A 120 8.36 27.97 2.64
C LYS A 120 6.93 27.68 3.13
N GLY A 121 6.77 26.92 4.21
CA GLY A 121 5.47 26.63 4.83
C GLY A 121 4.78 25.35 4.34
N VAL A 122 5.39 24.59 3.42
CA VAL A 122 4.83 23.28 3.00
C VAL A 122 5.02 22.26 4.12
N LYS A 123 3.97 21.52 4.46
CA LYS A 123 4.10 20.37 5.37
C LYS A 123 4.84 19.24 4.67
N VAL A 124 6.00 18.87 5.16
CA VAL A 124 6.78 17.71 4.66
C VAL A 124 6.85 16.66 5.74
N VAL A 125 6.42 15.45 5.41
CA VAL A 125 6.43 14.29 6.31
C VAL A 125 7.21 13.16 5.65
N TYR A 126 8.19 12.62 6.38
CA TYR A 126 8.90 11.39 6.00
C TYR A 126 8.19 10.22 6.65
N VAL A 127 7.54 9.42 5.83
CA VAL A 127 6.88 8.18 6.26
C VAL A 127 7.94 7.14 6.56
N LYS A 128 7.77 6.41 7.67
CA LYS A 128 8.70 5.35 8.09
C LYS A 128 8.76 4.23 7.06
N ASP A 129 9.94 3.67 6.87
CA ASP A 129 10.16 2.47 6.06
C ASP A 129 9.70 1.23 6.84
N ALA A 130 8.48 0.78 6.59
CA ALA A 130 7.91 -0.38 7.26
C ALA A 130 8.60 -1.67 6.77
N GLN A 131 9.13 -2.45 7.71
CA GLN A 131 9.83 -3.71 7.44
C GLN A 131 9.02 -4.94 7.86
N SER A 132 7.75 -4.74 8.27
CA SER A 132 6.82 -5.81 8.62
C SER A 132 5.39 -5.45 8.29
N ILE A 133 4.52 -6.45 8.25
CA ILE A 133 3.06 -6.25 8.08
C ILE A 133 2.50 -5.40 9.22
N ASP A 134 2.94 -5.61 10.45
CA ASP A 134 2.46 -4.83 11.60
C ASP A 134 2.90 -3.35 11.52
N GLU A 135 4.12 -3.07 11.08
CA GLU A 135 4.59 -1.69 10.85
C GLU A 135 3.82 -1.01 9.69
N THR A 136 3.33 -1.78 8.71
CA THR A 136 2.48 -1.26 7.64
C THR A 136 1.13 -0.77 8.19
N TYR A 137 0.53 -1.50 9.14
CA TYR A 137 -0.69 -1.02 9.82
C TYR A 137 -0.46 0.30 10.58
N ASP A 138 0.72 0.46 11.18
CA ASP A 138 1.06 1.72 11.85
C ASP A 138 1.26 2.87 10.83
N THR A 139 1.74 2.57 9.64
CA THR A 139 1.81 3.53 8.54
C THR A 139 0.42 3.99 8.11
N PHE A 140 -0.56 3.08 7.96
CA PHE A 140 -1.96 3.43 7.64
C PHE A 140 -2.55 4.38 8.69
N LYS A 141 -2.39 4.06 9.98
CA LYS A 141 -2.86 4.90 11.10
C LYS A 141 -2.18 6.28 11.09
N SER A 142 -0.87 6.31 10.83
CA SER A 142 -0.08 7.56 10.85
C SER A 142 -0.51 8.51 9.72
N ILE A 143 -0.72 7.99 8.50
CA ILE A 143 -1.20 8.78 7.37
C ILE A 143 -2.66 9.19 7.60
N GLY A 144 -3.51 8.30 8.14
CA GLY A 144 -4.88 8.62 8.50
C GLY A 144 -4.97 9.77 9.49
N LYS A 145 -4.18 9.72 10.58
CA LYS A 145 -4.11 10.80 11.57
C LYS A 145 -3.58 12.11 10.97
N LEU A 146 -2.59 12.03 10.08
CA LEU A 146 -2.03 13.21 9.42
C LEU A 146 -3.07 13.92 8.55
N THR A 147 -3.97 13.16 7.92
CA THR A 147 -4.91 13.63 6.90
C THR A 147 -6.36 13.74 7.39
N ASP A 148 -6.59 13.61 8.71
CA ASP A 148 -7.92 13.57 9.37
C ASP A 148 -8.83 12.49 8.74
N ARG A 149 -8.27 11.28 8.59
CA ARG A 149 -8.91 10.07 8.04
C ARG A 149 -8.72 8.85 8.95
N GLU A 150 -8.77 9.07 10.27
CA GLU A 150 -8.53 8.02 11.27
C GLU A 150 -9.56 6.89 11.17
N LYS A 151 -10.81 7.21 10.87
CA LYS A 151 -11.87 6.22 10.69
C LYS A 151 -11.55 5.31 9.50
N GLN A 152 -11.24 5.89 8.34
CA GLN A 152 -10.89 5.15 7.13
C GLN A 152 -9.60 4.35 7.31
N ALA A 153 -8.62 4.90 8.03
CA ALA A 153 -7.38 4.19 8.34
C ALA A 153 -7.64 2.99 9.26
N LYS A 154 -8.53 3.13 10.24
CA LYS A 154 -8.93 2.00 11.08
C LYS A 154 -9.64 0.91 10.26
N GLU A 155 -10.58 1.29 9.40
CA GLU A 155 -11.27 0.36 8.51
C GLU A 155 -10.29 -0.38 7.60
N LEU A 156 -9.30 0.33 7.02
CA LEU A 156 -8.25 -0.26 6.19
C LEU A 156 -7.39 -1.24 6.99
N VAL A 157 -7.00 -0.90 8.22
CA VAL A 157 -6.24 -1.81 9.11
C VAL A 157 -7.05 -3.06 9.43
N ASP A 158 -8.32 -2.90 9.84
CA ASP A 158 -9.17 -4.01 10.24
C ASP A 158 -9.41 -4.98 9.07
N GLU A 159 -9.67 -4.46 7.87
CA GLU A 159 -9.85 -5.23 6.64
C GLU A 159 -8.58 -6.00 6.26
N THR A 160 -7.46 -5.29 6.14
CA THR A 160 -6.19 -5.91 5.74
C THR A 160 -5.72 -6.95 6.75
N LYS A 161 -5.86 -6.64 8.05
CA LYS A 161 -5.53 -7.58 9.12
C LYS A 161 -6.38 -8.85 9.06
N HIS A 162 -7.69 -8.71 8.87
CA HIS A 162 -8.59 -9.85 8.71
C HIS A 162 -8.18 -10.75 7.53
N ASN A 163 -7.86 -10.15 6.38
CA ASN A 163 -7.42 -10.88 5.20
C ASN A 163 -6.09 -11.60 5.44
N VAL A 164 -5.11 -10.91 6.02
CA VAL A 164 -3.81 -11.49 6.40
C VAL A 164 -3.98 -12.67 7.35
N GLU A 165 -4.79 -12.54 8.41
CA GLU A 165 -5.07 -13.63 9.35
C GLU A 165 -5.73 -14.83 8.67
N LYS A 166 -6.68 -14.59 7.75
CA LYS A 166 -7.30 -15.65 6.95
C LYS A 166 -6.30 -16.40 6.08
N ILE A 167 -5.36 -15.69 5.45
CA ILE A 167 -4.30 -16.28 4.63
C ILE A 167 -3.37 -17.13 5.49
N ILE A 168 -2.89 -16.59 6.62
CA ILE A 168 -2.02 -17.31 7.55
C ILE A 168 -2.71 -18.60 8.07
N ASN A 169 -3.98 -18.50 8.46
CA ASN A 169 -4.75 -19.65 8.93
C ASN A 169 -5.02 -20.71 7.85
N SER A 170 -4.83 -20.38 6.58
CA SER A 170 -4.97 -21.30 5.44
C SER A 170 -3.68 -22.04 5.08
N VAL A 171 -2.55 -21.72 5.73
CA VAL A 171 -1.30 -22.48 5.59
C VAL A 171 -1.53 -23.92 6.02
N PRO A 172 -1.12 -24.92 5.21
CA PRO A 172 -1.31 -26.33 5.57
C PRO A 172 -0.68 -26.66 6.91
N LYS A 173 -1.40 -27.41 7.75
CA LYS A 173 -0.84 -27.95 9.00
C LYS A 173 0.08 -29.14 8.69
N HIS A 174 1.14 -29.31 9.49
CA HIS A 174 2.07 -30.45 9.38
C HIS A 174 2.79 -30.57 8.02
N HIS A 175 3.28 -29.45 7.50
CA HIS A 175 4.13 -29.42 6.31
C HIS A 175 5.61 -29.32 6.68
N LYS A 176 6.49 -29.71 5.74
CA LYS A 176 7.91 -29.37 5.83
C LYS A 176 8.06 -27.86 5.61
N LYS A 177 8.76 -27.18 6.49
CA LYS A 177 9.08 -25.75 6.32
C LYS A 177 9.91 -25.59 5.05
N GLN A 178 9.38 -24.84 4.08
CA GLN A 178 9.99 -24.62 2.77
C GLN A 178 11.07 -23.55 2.86
N GLU A 179 12.25 -23.80 2.28
CA GLU A 179 13.29 -22.79 2.13
C GLU A 179 13.07 -22.02 0.82
N VAL A 180 12.86 -20.71 0.93
CA VAL A 180 12.54 -19.82 -0.20
C VAL A 180 13.70 -18.88 -0.46
N PHE A 181 14.15 -18.81 -1.71
CA PHE A 181 15.04 -17.77 -2.20
C PHE A 181 14.27 -16.77 -3.04
N MET A 182 14.34 -15.49 -2.66
CA MET A 182 13.77 -14.39 -3.44
C MET A 182 14.84 -13.69 -4.26
N GLU A 183 14.69 -13.63 -5.57
CA GLU A 183 15.52 -12.87 -6.48
C GLU A 183 14.86 -11.53 -6.82
N VAL A 184 15.43 -10.45 -6.28
CA VAL A 184 14.93 -9.08 -6.47
C VAL A 184 15.51 -8.46 -7.73
N SER A 185 16.75 -8.82 -8.06
CA SER A 185 17.46 -8.40 -9.26
C SER A 185 18.41 -9.49 -9.69
N SER A 186 18.55 -9.68 -11.00
CA SER A 186 19.47 -10.65 -11.61
C SER A 186 20.71 -10.00 -12.23
N LYS A 187 20.72 -8.68 -12.42
CA LYS A 187 21.79 -7.92 -13.09
C LYS A 187 21.98 -6.54 -12.45
N PRO A 188 23.22 -5.98 -12.40
CA PRO A 188 24.47 -6.66 -12.73
C PRO A 188 24.82 -7.79 -11.76
N ASP A 189 24.30 -7.71 -10.53
CA ASP A 189 24.46 -8.68 -9.45
C ASP A 189 23.11 -9.29 -9.07
N ILE A 190 23.15 -10.48 -8.46
CA ILE A 190 21.95 -11.10 -7.90
C ILE A 190 21.69 -10.47 -6.53
N TYR A 191 20.53 -9.81 -6.37
CA TYR A 191 20.10 -9.26 -5.10
C TYR A 191 18.99 -10.08 -4.48
N THR A 192 19.02 -10.18 -3.16
CA THR A 192 17.98 -10.84 -2.36
C THR A 192 17.64 -10.03 -1.12
N ALA A 193 16.52 -10.36 -0.49
CA ALA A 193 16.09 -9.84 0.80
C ALA A 193 16.48 -10.84 1.91
N GLY A 194 17.22 -10.38 2.90
CA GLY A 194 17.55 -11.12 4.10
C GLY A 194 16.59 -10.83 5.25
N LYS A 195 17.02 -11.11 6.49
CA LYS A 195 16.24 -10.78 7.70
C LYS A 195 16.09 -9.26 7.87
N ASP A 196 15.13 -8.85 8.68
CA ASP A 196 14.77 -7.46 8.92
C ASP A 196 14.31 -6.75 7.61
N THR A 197 13.66 -7.51 6.72
CA THR A 197 12.99 -7.01 5.52
C THR A 197 11.53 -7.43 5.53
N PHE A 198 10.71 -6.64 4.87
CA PHE A 198 9.28 -6.90 4.71
C PHE A 198 8.99 -8.30 4.13
N PHE A 199 9.78 -8.73 3.13
CA PHE A 199 9.66 -10.06 2.56
C PHE A 199 9.94 -11.17 3.58
N ASN A 200 10.97 -10.99 4.43
CA ASN A 200 11.28 -11.97 5.47
C ASN A 200 10.12 -12.10 6.47
N ASP A 201 9.49 -11.00 6.87
CA ASP A 201 8.31 -11.01 7.75
C ASP A 201 7.15 -11.79 7.10
N MET A 202 6.90 -11.59 5.79
CA MET A 202 5.89 -12.36 5.06
C MET A 202 6.15 -13.87 5.08
N LEU A 203 7.40 -14.29 4.84
CA LEU A 203 7.78 -15.70 4.87
C LEU A 203 7.60 -16.30 6.27
N GLU A 204 8.01 -15.58 7.32
CA GLU A 204 7.85 -16.03 8.71
C GLU A 204 6.38 -16.20 9.07
N LYS A 205 5.51 -15.27 8.69
CA LYS A 205 4.06 -15.36 8.91
C LYS A 205 3.42 -16.52 8.13
N LEU A 206 3.98 -16.91 7.01
CA LEU A 206 3.56 -18.08 6.24
C LEU A 206 4.23 -19.40 6.70
N ASP A 207 4.95 -19.41 7.81
CA ASP A 207 5.74 -20.57 8.29
C ASP A 207 6.69 -21.14 7.23
N ALA A 208 7.26 -20.26 6.39
CA ALA A 208 8.33 -20.54 5.46
C ALA A 208 9.66 -19.99 5.98
N LYS A 209 10.78 -20.39 5.40
CA LYS A 209 12.11 -19.96 5.77
C LYS A 209 12.76 -19.20 4.63
N ASN A 210 13.28 -18.00 4.92
CA ASN A 210 14.13 -17.29 3.99
C ASN A 210 15.51 -17.96 3.91
N SER A 211 15.94 -18.35 2.72
CA SER A 211 17.27 -18.96 2.53
C SER A 211 18.44 -18.05 2.95
N PHE A 212 18.18 -16.75 3.13
CA PHE A 212 19.15 -15.75 3.56
C PHE A 212 18.76 -15.05 4.87
N ASP A 213 18.09 -15.75 5.79
CA ASP A 213 17.66 -15.24 7.09
C ASP A 213 18.81 -14.87 8.04
N ASP A 214 20.03 -15.27 7.73
CA ASP A 214 21.27 -14.93 8.45
C ASP A 214 21.92 -13.63 7.91
N VAL A 215 21.40 -13.07 6.81
CA VAL A 215 21.91 -11.85 6.18
C VAL A 215 20.95 -10.71 6.48
N LYS A 216 21.43 -9.57 6.94
CA LYS A 216 20.57 -8.42 7.27
C LYS A 216 20.30 -7.54 6.06
N GLY A 217 19.00 -7.22 5.83
CA GLY A 217 18.56 -6.28 4.83
C GLY A 217 18.73 -6.80 3.39
N TRP A 218 18.77 -5.88 2.45
CA TRP A 218 18.93 -6.18 1.02
C TRP A 218 20.40 -6.37 0.69
N LYS A 219 20.75 -7.48 0.02
CA LYS A 219 22.15 -7.83 -0.25
C LYS A 219 22.36 -8.43 -1.63
N SER A 220 23.49 -8.09 -2.24
CA SER A 220 24.05 -8.84 -3.36
C SER A 220 24.61 -10.16 -2.86
N VAL A 221 24.31 -11.23 -3.59
CA VAL A 221 24.72 -12.60 -3.24
C VAL A 221 25.31 -13.30 -4.46
N SER A 222 26.24 -14.23 -4.21
CA SER A 222 26.82 -15.03 -5.30
C SER A 222 25.95 -16.24 -5.63
N LYS A 223 26.02 -16.70 -6.88
CA LYS A 223 25.36 -17.96 -7.30
C LYS A 223 25.83 -19.16 -6.50
N GLU A 224 27.10 -19.21 -6.11
CA GLU A 224 27.67 -20.27 -5.27
C GLU A 224 27.02 -20.32 -3.90
N SER A 225 26.74 -19.16 -3.31
CA SER A 225 26.06 -19.08 -2.02
C SER A 225 24.61 -19.56 -2.12
N ILE A 226 23.91 -19.27 -3.22
CA ILE A 226 22.55 -19.77 -3.47
C ILE A 226 22.57 -21.29 -3.64
N ILE A 227 23.50 -21.83 -4.45
CA ILE A 227 23.66 -23.28 -4.64
C ILE A 227 23.96 -23.99 -3.31
N LYS A 228 24.83 -23.41 -2.47
CA LYS A 228 25.19 -23.97 -1.17
C LYS A 228 23.97 -24.03 -0.21
N ARG A 229 23.09 -23.04 -0.26
CA ARG A 229 21.87 -22.98 0.58
C ARG A 229 20.78 -23.92 0.08
N ASN A 230 20.81 -24.27 -1.22
CA ASN A 230 19.96 -25.25 -1.85
C ASN A 230 18.45 -25.03 -1.57
N PRO A 231 17.88 -23.85 -1.92
CA PRO A 231 16.49 -23.54 -1.63
C PRO A 231 15.51 -24.54 -2.27
N ASP A 232 14.36 -24.72 -1.61
CA ASP A 232 13.27 -25.57 -2.10
C ASP A 232 12.43 -24.83 -3.16
N ILE A 233 12.45 -23.49 -3.15
CA ILE A 233 11.69 -22.62 -4.07
C ILE A 233 12.54 -21.42 -4.47
N LEU A 234 12.52 -21.06 -5.77
CA LEU A 234 13.06 -19.83 -6.31
C LEU A 234 11.88 -18.92 -6.71
N ILE A 235 11.87 -17.68 -6.21
CA ILE A 235 10.85 -16.68 -6.54
C ILE A 235 11.53 -15.45 -7.11
N SER A 236 11.08 -14.95 -8.27
CA SER A 236 11.55 -13.67 -8.85
C SER A 236 10.47 -12.60 -8.71
N THR A 237 10.92 -11.37 -8.39
CA THR A 237 10.09 -10.16 -8.32
C THR A 237 10.42 -9.15 -9.43
N GLU A 238 11.23 -9.53 -10.41
CA GLU A 238 11.72 -8.63 -11.47
C GLU A 238 10.68 -8.31 -12.57
N GLY A 239 9.41 -8.73 -12.42
CA GLY A 239 8.38 -8.53 -13.44
C GLY A 239 8.59 -9.38 -14.71
N LYS A 240 9.45 -10.40 -14.67
CA LYS A 240 9.63 -11.36 -15.76
C LYS A 240 8.46 -12.33 -15.82
N SER A 241 8.16 -12.84 -17.01
CA SER A 241 7.28 -14.01 -17.11
C SER A 241 7.92 -15.24 -16.44
N LYS A 242 7.10 -16.14 -15.93
CA LYS A 242 7.60 -17.39 -15.34
C LYS A 242 8.46 -18.20 -16.32
N SER A 243 8.10 -18.24 -17.60
CA SER A 243 8.88 -18.90 -18.65
C SER A 243 10.27 -18.29 -18.83
N ASP A 244 10.35 -16.95 -18.85
CA ASP A 244 11.63 -16.24 -19.02
C ASP A 244 12.53 -16.43 -17.80
N TYR A 245 11.95 -16.42 -16.60
CA TYR A 245 12.70 -16.69 -15.38
C TYR A 245 13.24 -18.12 -15.35
N ILE A 246 12.41 -19.12 -15.68
CA ILE A 246 12.86 -20.52 -15.79
C ILE A 246 14.00 -20.65 -16.80
N GLU A 247 13.89 -20.02 -17.98
CA GLU A 247 14.94 -20.06 -18.99
C GLU A 247 16.24 -19.41 -18.49
N MET A 248 16.14 -18.29 -17.79
CA MET A 248 17.28 -17.62 -17.18
C MET A 248 17.96 -18.51 -16.12
N ILE A 249 17.18 -19.13 -15.23
CA ILE A 249 17.69 -20.05 -14.21
C ILE A 249 18.38 -21.26 -14.83
N LYS A 250 17.82 -21.87 -15.88
CA LYS A 250 18.44 -23.02 -16.59
C LYS A 250 19.79 -22.67 -17.23
N LYS A 251 19.96 -21.42 -17.67
CA LYS A 251 21.23 -20.93 -18.23
C LYS A 251 22.27 -20.58 -17.17
N ARG A 252 21.88 -20.53 -15.90
CA ARG A 252 22.74 -20.17 -14.78
C ARG A 252 23.50 -21.39 -14.29
N GLY A 253 24.79 -21.51 -14.64
CA GLY A 253 25.61 -22.71 -14.38
C GLY A 253 25.58 -23.18 -12.92
N GLY A 254 25.38 -24.45 -12.70
CA GLY A 254 25.31 -25.11 -11.39
C GLY A 254 23.94 -25.09 -10.69
N PHE A 255 22.94 -24.36 -11.23
CA PHE A 255 21.60 -24.29 -10.64
C PHE A 255 20.78 -25.56 -10.86
N ASP A 256 21.17 -26.41 -11.82
CA ASP A 256 20.62 -27.77 -12.01
C ASP A 256 20.71 -28.65 -10.75
N LYS A 257 21.62 -28.31 -9.81
CA LYS A 257 21.81 -29.01 -8.54
C LYS A 257 20.84 -28.57 -7.43
N ILE A 258 20.17 -27.42 -7.58
CA ILE A 258 19.28 -26.84 -6.56
C ILE A 258 17.95 -27.62 -6.50
N ASN A 259 17.44 -27.87 -5.31
CA ASN A 259 16.17 -28.56 -5.10
C ASN A 259 15.01 -27.89 -5.87
N ALA A 260 14.91 -26.57 -5.83
CA ALA A 260 13.89 -25.83 -6.54
C ALA A 260 13.91 -26.12 -8.06
N VAL A 261 15.09 -26.23 -8.66
CA VAL A 261 15.22 -26.51 -10.11
C VAL A 261 14.88 -27.96 -10.41
N LYS A 262 15.36 -28.91 -9.60
CA LYS A 262 15.04 -30.35 -9.77
C LYS A 262 13.55 -30.64 -9.65
N ASN A 263 12.87 -29.91 -8.77
CA ASN A 263 11.45 -30.10 -8.47
C ASN A 263 10.55 -29.11 -9.26
N THR A 264 11.11 -28.33 -10.18
CA THR A 264 10.39 -27.34 -11.00
C THR A 264 9.62 -26.30 -10.16
N ARG A 265 10.17 -25.96 -8.97
CA ARG A 265 9.63 -24.98 -8.02
C ARG A 265 10.28 -23.60 -8.26
N ILE A 266 9.99 -23.03 -9.44
CA ILE A 266 10.49 -21.73 -9.90
C ILE A 266 9.28 -20.88 -10.22
N GLU A 267 9.09 -19.79 -9.45
CA GLU A 267 7.89 -18.97 -9.48
C GLU A 267 8.24 -17.50 -9.73
N THR A 268 7.25 -16.73 -10.15
CA THR A 268 7.33 -15.28 -10.29
C THR A 268 6.11 -14.66 -9.63
N VAL A 269 6.32 -13.59 -8.86
CA VAL A 269 5.27 -12.84 -8.18
C VAL A 269 5.33 -11.37 -8.57
N ASP A 270 4.25 -10.66 -8.37
CA ASP A 270 4.25 -9.20 -8.52
C ASP A 270 5.16 -8.57 -7.45
N GLY A 271 6.26 -7.97 -7.91
CA GLY A 271 7.22 -7.33 -7.02
C GLY A 271 6.63 -6.18 -6.22
N ASP A 272 5.64 -5.49 -6.77
CA ASP A 272 5.01 -4.35 -6.13
C ASP A 272 4.14 -4.76 -4.94
N GLU A 273 3.43 -5.88 -5.04
CA GLU A 273 2.57 -6.39 -3.96
C GLU A 273 3.35 -6.94 -2.77
N ILE A 274 4.54 -7.50 -3.01
CA ILE A 274 5.35 -8.12 -1.95
C ILE A 274 6.51 -7.25 -1.45
N SER A 275 6.83 -6.15 -2.12
CA SER A 275 7.90 -5.24 -1.68
C SER A 275 7.43 -3.84 -1.31
N ARG A 276 6.14 -3.51 -1.55
CA ARG A 276 5.53 -2.25 -1.14
C ARG A 276 4.71 -2.45 0.14
N PRO A 277 5.15 -1.93 1.30
CA PRO A 277 4.34 -1.94 2.52
C PRO A 277 3.11 -1.03 2.36
N GLY A 278 2.06 -1.54 1.74
CA GLY A 278 0.88 -0.80 1.32
C GLY A 278 -0.42 -1.59 1.45
N PRO A 279 -1.54 -1.06 0.95
CA PRO A 279 -2.87 -1.67 1.11
C PRO A 279 -3.06 -3.04 0.44
N ARG A 280 -2.15 -3.44 -0.47
CA ARG A 280 -2.22 -4.72 -1.22
C ARG A 280 -1.34 -5.83 -0.62
N ILE A 281 -0.88 -5.66 0.63
CA ILE A 281 -0.01 -6.67 1.28
C ILE A 281 -0.67 -8.04 1.44
N ASP A 282 -1.98 -8.09 1.57
CA ASP A 282 -2.75 -9.32 1.64
C ASP A 282 -2.79 -10.04 0.29
N GLU A 283 -2.86 -9.31 -0.85
CA GLU A 283 -2.76 -9.88 -2.18
C GLU A 283 -1.39 -10.54 -2.37
N GLY A 284 -0.29 -9.82 -2.10
CA GLY A 284 1.05 -10.36 -2.18
C GLY A 284 1.32 -11.53 -1.21
N LEU A 285 0.80 -11.46 0.01
CA LEU A 285 0.91 -12.56 0.98
C LEU A 285 0.16 -13.80 0.51
N LYS A 286 -1.02 -13.62 -0.12
CA LYS A 286 -1.80 -14.71 -0.70
C LYS A 286 -1.05 -15.39 -1.84
N ASP A 287 -0.46 -14.63 -2.74
CA ASP A 287 0.28 -15.16 -3.88
C ASP A 287 1.52 -15.94 -3.43
N LEU A 288 2.26 -15.40 -2.45
CA LEU A 288 3.37 -16.13 -1.81
C LEU A 288 2.89 -17.44 -1.18
N ARG A 289 1.78 -17.44 -0.42
CA ARG A 289 1.21 -18.64 0.18
C ARG A 289 0.84 -19.66 -0.88
N ASP A 290 0.19 -19.23 -1.96
CA ASP A 290 -0.23 -20.12 -3.05
C ASP A 290 0.98 -20.74 -3.75
N ASP A 291 2.04 -19.98 -4.00
CA ASP A 291 3.28 -20.47 -4.60
C ASP A 291 4.10 -21.37 -3.67
N ILE A 292 4.17 -21.06 -2.38
CA ILE A 292 4.93 -21.87 -1.42
C ILE A 292 4.25 -23.21 -1.15
N TYR A 293 2.92 -23.26 -1.08
CA TYR A 293 2.15 -24.44 -0.67
C TYR A 293 1.37 -25.09 -1.81
N LYS A 294 1.74 -24.79 -3.04
CA LYS A 294 1.25 -25.48 -4.25
C LYS A 294 1.43 -27.00 -4.11
N LYS A 295 0.36 -27.76 -4.35
CA LYS A 295 0.40 -29.22 -4.44
C LYS A 295 0.90 -29.69 -5.80
#